data_6b6ed3027cc20829b3b217ecc823bc69
#
_entry.id   6b6ed3027cc20829b3b217ecc823bc69
#
_cell.length_a   1.000
_cell.length_b   1.000
_cell.length_c   1.000
_cell.angle_alpha   90.00
_cell.angle_beta   90.00
_cell.angle_gamma   90.00
#
_symmetry.space_group_name_H-M   'P 1'
#
loop_
_entity.id
_entity.type
_entity.pdbx_description
1 polymer ?
#
loop_
_entity_poly.entity_id
_entity_poly.type
_entity_poly.pdbx_seq_one_letter_code
_entity_poly.pdbx_strand_id
1 'polypeptide(L)'
;MMKINKIYFAIIAIIGVISLTSCDPDMLNTKSTYQVGSANVWEKASLARLAVNGIYSEFYQRSSTTSNEDNWRVMYEAYSSVMDTDRNWYENQKVCYGDGTPASGTFSNMFKYYYTFVYRANDVISHIDQVPDMEPEEKAKLKAEAKFLRAYGYFNLNVLWRGVP
;
A
#
# COMPACT_ATOMS: atom_id res chain seq x y z
N MET A 1 26.34 33.84 -53.24
CA MET A 1 26.01 33.90 -51.80
C MET A 1 24.71 33.19 -51.42
N MET A 2 23.69 33.15 -52.24
CA MET A 2 22.37 32.53 -51.89
C MET A 2 22.32 30.99 -51.76
N LYS A 3 23.23 30.24 -52.39
CA LYS A 3 23.24 28.76 -52.31
C LYS A 3 23.78 28.23 -50.98
N ILE A 4 24.72 28.89 -50.35
CA ILE A 4 25.34 28.48 -49.07
C ILE A 4 24.32 28.57 -47.92
N ASN A 5 23.52 29.62 -47.89
CA ASN A 5 22.50 29.79 -46.82
C ASN A 5 21.42 28.69 -46.83
N LYS A 6 21.08 28.17 -48.01
CA LYS A 6 20.09 27.07 -48.12
C LYS A 6 20.62 25.75 -47.56
N ILE A 7 21.93 25.49 -47.73
CA ILE A 7 22.59 24.29 -47.21
C ILE A 7 22.69 24.36 -45.68
N TYR A 8 23.04 25.52 -45.11
CA TYR A 8 23.05 25.68 -43.64
C TYR A 8 21.66 25.53 -43.04
N PHE A 9 20.63 26.05 -43.69
CA PHE A 9 19.24 25.88 -43.24
C PHE A 9 18.81 24.42 -43.30
N ALA A 10 19.17 23.67 -44.32
CA ALA A 10 18.87 22.23 -44.43
C ALA A 10 19.60 21.43 -43.35
N ILE A 11 20.86 21.74 -43.07
CA ILE A 11 21.64 21.06 -42.00
C ILE A 11 21.02 21.32 -40.61
N ILE A 12 20.64 22.56 -40.32
CA ILE A 12 19.98 22.93 -39.04
C ILE A 12 18.61 22.23 -38.90
N ALA A 13 17.84 22.14 -39.97
CA ALA A 13 16.58 21.43 -39.98
C ALA A 13 16.73 19.92 -39.74
N ILE A 14 17.77 19.29 -40.33
CA ILE A 14 18.06 17.86 -40.11
C ILE A 14 18.52 17.61 -38.67
N ILE A 15 19.39 18.46 -38.14
CA ILE A 15 19.85 18.36 -36.72
C ILE A 15 18.66 18.55 -35.77
N GLY A 16 17.72 19.47 -36.05
CA GLY A 16 16.51 19.69 -35.28
C GLY A 16 15.57 18.49 -35.26
N VAL A 17 15.45 17.75 -36.38
CA VAL A 17 14.62 16.54 -36.45
C VAL A 17 15.23 15.37 -35.70
N ILE A 18 16.57 15.23 -35.75
CA ILE A 18 17.28 14.15 -35.03
C ILE A 18 17.19 14.33 -33.50
N SER A 19 17.18 15.57 -33.00
CA SER A 19 17.07 15.85 -31.57
C SER A 19 15.68 15.57 -31.00
N LEU A 20 14.61 15.45 -31.81
CA LEU A 20 13.26 15.15 -31.37
C LEU A 20 13.00 13.66 -31.12
N THR A 21 13.86 12.76 -31.60
CA THR A 21 13.71 11.30 -31.45
C THR A 21 14.49 10.71 -30.28
N SER A 22 15.14 11.54 -29.46
CA SER A 22 16.02 11.10 -28.38
C SER A 22 15.35 10.72 -27.06
N CYS A 23 14.01 10.75 -26.97
CA CYS A 23 13.31 10.28 -25.78
C CYS A 23 12.91 8.81 -25.98
N ASP A 24 13.70 7.90 -25.43
CA ASP A 24 13.28 6.52 -25.24
C ASP A 24 12.24 6.51 -24.11
N PRO A 25 10.96 6.15 -24.38
CA PRO A 25 9.92 6.10 -23.35
C PRO A 25 10.21 5.08 -22.27
N ASP A 26 11.07 4.09 -22.54
CA ASP A 26 11.47 3.06 -21.58
C ASP A 26 12.61 3.49 -20.64
N MET A 27 13.29 4.58 -20.92
CA MET A 27 14.41 5.06 -20.10
C MET A 27 13.99 5.41 -18.66
N LEU A 28 12.74 5.82 -18.46
CA LEU A 28 12.18 6.13 -17.13
C LEU A 28 11.48 4.93 -16.48
N ASN A 29 11.27 3.85 -17.22
CA ASN A 29 10.61 2.64 -16.74
C ASN A 29 11.63 1.64 -16.16
N THR A 30 12.45 2.11 -15.23
CA THR A 30 13.46 1.29 -14.59
C THR A 30 12.81 0.41 -13.50
N LYS A 31 12.72 -0.90 -13.79
CA LYS A 31 12.35 -1.88 -12.76
C LYS A 31 13.48 -1.97 -11.73
N SER A 32 13.18 -1.75 -10.46
CA SER A 32 14.16 -1.95 -9.40
C SER A 32 14.57 -3.43 -9.34
N THR A 33 15.86 -3.70 -9.48
CA THR A 33 16.40 -5.07 -9.36
C THR A 33 16.67 -5.48 -7.90
N TYR A 34 16.66 -4.52 -6.99
CA TYR A 34 17.00 -4.72 -5.57
C TYR A 34 15.80 -4.64 -4.62
N GLN A 35 14.68 -4.08 -5.07
CA GLN A 35 13.47 -3.97 -4.26
C GLN A 35 12.30 -4.63 -4.96
N VAL A 36 11.56 -5.44 -4.19
CA VAL A 36 10.29 -5.98 -4.64
C VAL A 36 9.27 -4.85 -4.64
N GLY A 37 8.94 -4.37 -5.82
CA GLY A 37 7.94 -3.32 -6.03
C GLY A 37 6.69 -3.87 -6.72
N SER A 38 5.64 -3.07 -6.80
CA SER A 38 4.38 -3.44 -7.48
C SER A 38 4.57 -3.88 -8.94
N ALA A 39 5.66 -3.45 -9.59
CA ALA A 39 5.95 -3.78 -10.99
C ALA A 39 6.47 -5.22 -11.20
N ASN A 40 7.10 -5.83 -10.20
CA ASN A 40 7.75 -7.15 -10.35
C ASN A 40 7.22 -8.23 -9.41
N VAL A 41 6.37 -7.87 -8.45
CA VAL A 41 5.77 -8.81 -7.48
C VAL A 41 5.00 -9.93 -8.16
N TRP A 42 4.34 -9.64 -9.27
CA TRP A 42 3.45 -10.57 -9.97
C TRP A 42 4.14 -11.38 -11.08
N GLU A 43 5.45 -11.23 -11.22
CA GLU A 43 6.23 -11.96 -12.23
C GLU A 43 6.61 -13.37 -11.78
N LYS A 44 6.57 -13.67 -10.47
CA LYS A 44 6.96 -14.97 -9.89
C LYS A 44 6.07 -15.37 -8.73
N ALA A 45 5.76 -16.67 -8.66
CA ALA A 45 4.98 -17.26 -7.58
C ALA A 45 5.56 -16.99 -6.19
N SER A 46 6.88 -17.05 -6.05
CA SER A 46 7.56 -16.74 -4.79
C SER A 46 7.32 -15.33 -4.30
N LEU A 47 7.31 -14.34 -5.19
CA LEU A 47 7.06 -12.94 -4.86
C LEU A 47 5.57 -12.70 -4.56
N ALA A 48 4.68 -13.33 -5.30
CA ALA A 48 3.24 -13.26 -5.05
C ALA A 48 2.88 -13.83 -3.66
N ARG A 49 3.51 -14.93 -3.23
CA ARG A 49 3.37 -15.44 -1.85
C ARG A 49 3.84 -14.42 -0.80
N LEU A 50 4.95 -13.72 -1.07
CA LEU A 50 5.42 -12.65 -0.17
C LEU A 50 4.44 -11.48 -0.10
N ALA A 51 3.73 -11.16 -1.18
CA ALA A 51 2.68 -10.13 -1.15
C ALA A 51 1.54 -10.51 -0.20
N VAL A 52 1.09 -11.77 -0.22
CA VAL A 52 0.09 -12.28 0.73
C VAL A 52 0.63 -12.25 2.17
N ASN A 53 1.87 -12.74 2.38
CA ASN A 53 2.52 -12.66 3.69
C ASN A 53 2.66 -11.20 4.17
N GLY A 54 2.83 -10.26 3.25
CA GLY A 54 2.84 -8.83 3.53
C GLY A 54 1.53 -8.31 4.13
N ILE A 55 0.38 -8.94 3.81
CA ILE A 55 -0.89 -8.59 4.48
C ILE A 55 -0.86 -9.09 5.93
N TYR A 56 -0.41 -10.33 6.16
CA TYR A 56 -0.28 -10.89 7.51
C TYR A 56 0.72 -10.11 8.38
N SER A 57 1.77 -9.54 7.79
CA SER A 57 2.76 -8.76 8.53
C SER A 57 2.16 -7.51 9.20
N GLU A 58 1.03 -7.02 8.71
CA GLU A 58 0.33 -5.90 9.37
C GLU A 58 -0.12 -6.24 10.79
N PHE A 59 -0.47 -7.49 11.06
CA PHE A 59 -0.80 -7.92 12.43
C PHE A 59 0.37 -7.76 13.41
N TYR A 60 1.59 -7.83 12.89
CA TYR A 60 2.82 -7.77 13.71
C TYR A 60 3.38 -6.36 13.83
N GLN A 61 3.37 -5.58 12.74
CA GLN A 61 4.07 -4.29 12.67
C GLN A 61 3.57 -3.27 13.71
N ARG A 62 2.31 -3.32 14.07
CA ARG A 62 1.71 -2.40 15.05
C ARG A 62 1.96 -2.79 16.51
N SER A 63 2.48 -4.00 16.75
CA SER A 63 2.90 -4.42 18.09
C SER A 63 4.32 -3.95 18.46
N SER A 64 5.10 -3.50 17.46
CA SER A 64 6.54 -3.23 17.59
C SER A 64 6.92 -1.75 17.57
N THR A 65 6.00 -0.83 17.34
CA THR A 65 6.32 0.60 17.39
C THR A 65 6.55 1.05 18.83
N THR A 66 7.54 1.89 19.03
CA THR A 66 8.03 2.43 20.30
C THR A 66 6.99 3.25 21.08
N SER A 67 5.85 3.53 20.47
CA SER A 67 4.68 4.11 21.14
C SER A 67 3.58 3.06 21.21
N ASN A 68 3.24 2.61 22.41
CA ASN A 68 2.07 1.76 22.69
C ASN A 68 0.74 2.40 22.26
N GLU A 69 0.79 3.63 21.80
CA GLU A 69 -0.35 4.46 21.43
C GLU A 69 -1.09 3.95 20.20
N ASP A 70 -0.37 3.28 19.28
CA ASP A 70 -0.92 2.78 18.02
C ASP A 70 -1.29 1.29 18.06
N ASN A 71 -1.22 0.65 19.23
CA ASN A 71 -1.56 -0.75 19.36
C ASN A 71 -3.09 -0.93 19.38
N TRP A 72 -3.63 -1.42 18.26
CA TRP A 72 -5.06 -1.65 18.11
C TRP A 72 -5.68 -2.57 19.19
N ARG A 73 -4.91 -3.50 19.76
CA ARG A 73 -5.37 -4.36 20.86
C ARG A 73 -5.60 -3.56 22.14
N VAL A 74 -4.64 -2.71 22.47
CA VAL A 74 -4.76 -1.78 23.60
C VAL A 74 -5.96 -0.88 23.42
N MET A 75 -6.23 -0.43 22.19
CA MET A 75 -7.40 0.40 21.90
C MET A 75 -8.72 -0.32 22.13
N TYR A 76 -8.88 -1.57 21.69
CA TYR A 76 -10.10 -2.32 21.95
C TYR A 76 -10.33 -2.58 23.44
N GLU A 77 -9.27 -2.90 24.18
CA GLU A 77 -9.36 -3.07 25.64
C GLU A 77 -9.70 -1.74 26.34
N ALA A 78 -9.14 -0.63 25.89
CA ALA A 78 -9.45 0.70 26.39
C ALA A 78 -10.92 1.10 26.13
N TYR A 79 -11.49 0.74 24.97
CA TYR A 79 -12.90 0.97 24.67
C TYR A 79 -13.85 0.07 25.49
N SER A 80 -13.39 -1.09 25.91
CA SER A 80 -14.24 -2.07 26.61
C SER A 80 -14.40 -1.78 28.11
N SER A 81 -13.82 -0.70 28.63
CA SER A 81 -13.73 -0.39 30.07
C SER A 81 -13.03 -1.47 30.95
N VAL A 82 -12.38 -2.45 30.32
CA VAL A 82 -11.61 -3.49 30.99
C VAL A 82 -10.22 -3.01 31.38
N MET A 83 -9.68 -2.05 30.61
CA MET A 83 -8.36 -1.50 30.81
C MET A 83 -8.44 0.00 31.05
N ASP A 84 -7.75 0.46 32.09
CA ASP A 84 -7.46 1.87 32.32
C ASP A 84 -5.98 2.14 32.05
N THR A 85 -5.66 3.35 31.64
CA THR A 85 -4.29 3.80 31.44
C THR A 85 -3.94 4.87 32.47
N ASP A 86 -2.86 4.68 33.20
CA ASP A 86 -2.39 5.59 34.26
C ASP A 86 -1.71 6.86 33.73
N ARG A 87 -1.62 7.01 32.40
CA ARG A 87 -0.84 8.08 31.75
C ARG A 87 -1.76 9.03 30.99
N ASN A 88 -2.06 10.16 31.61
CA ASN A 88 -2.98 11.19 31.10
C ASN A 88 -2.53 11.94 29.82
N TRP A 89 -1.34 11.70 29.34
CA TRP A 89 -0.79 12.31 28.13
C TRP A 89 -0.93 11.42 26.87
N TYR A 90 -1.43 10.17 27.04
CA TYR A 90 -1.73 9.31 25.90
C TYR A 90 -3.11 9.60 25.32
N GLU A 91 -3.19 9.66 24.01
CA GLU A 91 -4.45 9.76 23.26
C GLU A 91 -5.45 8.63 23.64
N ASN A 92 -4.93 7.44 23.99
CA ASN A 92 -5.72 6.29 24.41
C ASN A 92 -6.54 6.56 25.67
N GLN A 93 -6.02 7.32 26.63
CA GLN A 93 -6.74 7.69 27.84
C GLN A 93 -7.94 8.60 27.50
N LYS A 94 -7.78 9.55 26.59
CA LYS A 94 -8.88 10.40 26.15
C LYS A 94 -10.02 9.55 25.56
N VAL A 95 -9.65 8.50 24.84
CA VAL A 95 -10.62 7.55 24.28
C VAL A 95 -11.35 6.78 25.38
N CYS A 96 -10.65 6.27 26.41
CA CYS A 96 -11.26 5.57 27.55
C CYS A 96 -12.29 6.45 28.28
N TYR A 97 -12.01 7.74 28.40
CA TYR A 97 -12.91 8.70 29.07
C TYR A 97 -13.93 9.38 28.15
N GLY A 98 -14.03 8.97 26.90
CA GLY A 98 -14.96 9.53 25.93
C GLY A 98 -14.57 10.88 25.36
N ASP A 99 -13.38 11.38 25.65
CA ASP A 99 -12.87 12.67 25.18
C ASP A 99 -12.16 12.59 23.81
N GLY A 100 -12.21 11.42 23.14
CA GLY A 100 -11.64 11.21 21.84
C GLY A 100 -12.34 12.04 20.77
N THR A 101 -11.59 12.77 19.96
CA THR A 101 -12.13 13.50 18.81
C THR A 101 -11.84 12.77 17.49
N PRO A 102 -12.65 12.96 16.43
CA PRO A 102 -12.36 12.39 15.12
C PRO A 102 -11.00 12.79 14.54
N ALA A 103 -10.42 13.89 15.00
CA ALA A 103 -9.10 14.37 14.61
C ALA A 103 -7.95 13.75 15.43
N SER A 104 -8.26 12.90 16.41
CA SER A 104 -7.26 12.20 17.20
C SER A 104 -6.35 11.35 16.32
N GLY A 105 -5.05 11.41 16.56
CA GLY A 105 -4.05 10.64 15.84
C GLY A 105 -4.30 9.14 15.92
N THR A 106 -4.78 8.67 17.05
CA THR A 106 -5.13 7.27 17.29
C THR A 106 -6.21 6.77 16.31
N PHE A 107 -7.32 7.49 16.19
CA PHE A 107 -8.39 7.10 15.25
C PHE A 107 -7.92 7.15 13.80
N SER A 108 -7.18 8.20 13.43
CA SER A 108 -6.62 8.34 12.09
C SER A 108 -5.65 7.20 11.75
N ASN A 109 -4.81 6.79 12.70
CA ASN A 109 -3.87 5.69 12.51
C ASN A 109 -4.58 4.34 12.40
N MET A 110 -5.60 4.09 13.22
CA MET A 110 -6.42 2.87 13.13
C MET A 110 -7.15 2.78 11.79
N PHE A 111 -7.71 3.88 11.32
CA PHE A 111 -8.37 3.94 10.02
C PHE A 111 -7.41 3.59 8.88
N LYS A 112 -6.24 4.23 8.85
CA LYS A 112 -5.18 3.92 7.87
C LYS A 112 -4.73 2.47 7.96
N TYR A 113 -4.58 1.95 9.17
CA TYR A 113 -4.17 0.58 9.42
C TYR A 113 -5.12 -0.43 8.78
N TYR A 114 -6.42 -0.35 9.03
CA TYR A 114 -7.38 -1.27 8.43
C TYR A 114 -7.53 -1.08 6.93
N TYR A 115 -7.42 0.14 6.42
CA TYR A 115 -7.38 0.37 4.98
C TYR A 115 -6.11 -0.18 4.32
N THR A 116 -5.01 -0.34 5.04
CA THR A 116 -3.81 -1.03 4.52
C THR A 116 -4.10 -2.50 4.25
N PHE A 117 -4.86 -3.20 5.12
CA PHE A 117 -5.34 -4.56 4.82
C PHE A 117 -6.17 -4.60 3.54
N VAL A 118 -7.15 -3.70 3.43
CA VAL A 118 -8.03 -3.63 2.26
C VAL A 118 -7.22 -3.36 1.00
N TYR A 119 -6.33 -2.39 1.03
CA TYR A 119 -5.49 -2.02 -0.10
C TYR A 119 -4.61 -3.18 -0.57
N ARG A 120 -3.82 -3.77 0.33
CA ARG A 120 -2.93 -4.89 0.00
C ARG A 120 -3.70 -6.11 -0.47
N ALA A 121 -4.83 -6.42 0.15
CA ALA A 121 -5.68 -7.51 -0.28
C ALA A 121 -6.28 -7.29 -1.68
N ASN A 122 -6.71 -6.07 -1.99
CA ASN A 122 -7.19 -5.72 -3.32
C ASN A 122 -6.09 -5.88 -4.37
N ASP A 123 -4.86 -5.50 -4.06
CA ASP A 123 -3.72 -5.66 -4.96
C ASP A 123 -3.48 -7.15 -5.29
N VAL A 124 -3.45 -8.03 -4.27
CA VAL A 124 -3.37 -9.48 -4.48
C VAL A 124 -4.53 -10.00 -5.33
N ILE A 125 -5.77 -9.65 -4.98
CA ILE A 125 -6.98 -10.15 -5.66
C ILE A 125 -6.99 -9.77 -7.15
N SER A 126 -6.45 -8.59 -7.49
CA SER A 126 -6.44 -8.06 -8.85
C SER A 126 -5.36 -8.69 -9.73
N HIS A 127 -4.25 -9.14 -9.16
CA HIS A 127 -3.08 -9.53 -9.93
C HIS A 127 -2.70 -11.00 -9.83
N ILE A 128 -3.16 -11.73 -8.79
CA ILE A 128 -2.73 -13.12 -8.53
C ILE A 128 -2.97 -14.06 -9.71
N ASP A 129 -4.04 -13.83 -10.49
CA ASP A 129 -4.39 -14.66 -11.63
C ASP A 129 -3.37 -14.53 -12.79
N GLN A 130 -2.61 -13.44 -12.83
CA GLN A 130 -1.62 -13.14 -13.88
C GLN A 130 -0.25 -13.79 -13.63
N VAL A 131 0.00 -14.32 -12.43
CA VAL A 131 1.29 -14.91 -12.06
C VAL A 131 1.56 -16.16 -12.93
N PRO A 132 2.64 -16.16 -13.73
CA PRO A 132 2.80 -17.18 -14.78
C PRO A 132 3.20 -18.56 -14.26
N ASP A 133 3.99 -18.63 -13.19
CA ASP A 133 4.60 -19.85 -12.64
C ASP A 133 3.90 -20.37 -11.38
N MET A 134 2.59 -20.08 -11.23
CA MET A 134 1.79 -20.52 -10.09
C MET A 134 0.64 -21.42 -10.56
N GLU A 135 0.44 -22.53 -9.88
CA GLU A 135 -0.65 -23.46 -10.15
C GLU A 135 -2.02 -22.85 -9.87
N PRO A 136 -3.06 -23.19 -10.66
CA PRO A 136 -4.40 -22.63 -10.51
C PRO A 136 -5.01 -22.81 -9.12
N GLU A 137 -4.76 -23.96 -8.50
CA GLU A 137 -5.24 -24.26 -7.14
C GLU A 137 -4.60 -23.35 -6.11
N GLU A 138 -3.30 -23.10 -6.23
CA GLU A 138 -2.58 -22.19 -5.35
C GLU A 138 -3.04 -20.74 -5.54
N LYS A 139 -3.27 -20.30 -6.78
CA LYS A 139 -3.85 -18.96 -7.06
C LYS A 139 -5.19 -18.80 -6.35
N ALA A 140 -6.06 -19.81 -6.48
CA ALA A 140 -7.38 -19.78 -5.85
C ALA A 140 -7.27 -19.70 -4.31
N LYS A 141 -6.35 -20.46 -3.72
CA LYS A 141 -6.08 -20.45 -2.27
C LYS A 141 -5.62 -19.08 -1.80
N LEU A 142 -4.56 -18.54 -2.40
CA LEU A 142 -4.02 -17.22 -2.01
C LEU A 142 -5.03 -16.09 -2.24
N LYS A 143 -5.83 -16.18 -3.28
CA LYS A 143 -6.93 -15.25 -3.54
C LYS A 143 -8.03 -15.32 -2.47
N ALA A 144 -8.32 -16.52 -1.98
CA ALA A 144 -9.28 -16.72 -0.89
C ALA A 144 -8.74 -16.16 0.43
N GLU A 145 -7.45 -16.38 0.73
CA GLU A 145 -6.79 -15.78 1.90
C GLU A 145 -6.85 -14.24 1.86
N ALA A 146 -6.52 -13.65 0.71
CA ALA A 146 -6.59 -12.20 0.54
C ALA A 146 -8.03 -11.67 0.72
N LYS A 147 -9.04 -12.37 0.20
CA LYS A 147 -10.45 -12.01 0.42
C LYS A 147 -10.85 -12.08 1.90
N PHE A 148 -10.38 -13.08 2.62
CA PHE A 148 -10.61 -13.20 4.05
C PHE A 148 -9.99 -12.02 4.81
N LEU A 149 -8.72 -11.70 4.54
CA LEU A 149 -8.03 -10.58 5.18
C LEU A 149 -8.67 -9.23 4.83
N ARG A 150 -9.16 -9.06 3.60
CA ARG A 150 -9.95 -7.89 3.22
C ARG A 150 -11.24 -7.77 4.03
N ALA A 151 -11.94 -8.88 4.19
CA ALA A 151 -13.17 -8.91 5.00
C ALA A 151 -12.87 -8.58 6.47
N TYR A 152 -11.74 -9.05 7.01
CA TYR A 152 -11.27 -8.67 8.35
C TYR A 152 -11.04 -7.15 8.47
N GLY A 153 -10.37 -6.54 7.48
CA GLY A 153 -10.18 -5.09 7.44
C GLY A 153 -11.51 -4.33 7.45
N TYR A 154 -12.44 -4.70 6.57
CA TYR A 154 -13.76 -4.07 6.51
C TYR A 154 -14.62 -4.32 7.74
N PHE A 155 -14.53 -5.51 8.34
CA PHE A 155 -15.24 -5.80 9.58
C PHE A 155 -14.85 -4.80 10.69
N ASN A 156 -13.55 -4.61 10.90
CA ASN A 156 -13.07 -3.68 11.93
C ASN A 156 -13.40 -2.21 11.59
N LEU A 157 -13.28 -1.83 10.32
CA LEU A 157 -13.68 -0.51 9.87
C LEU A 157 -15.17 -0.27 10.14
N ASN A 158 -16.03 -1.25 9.85
CA ASN A 158 -17.46 -1.12 10.08
C ASN A 158 -17.84 -1.10 11.57
N VAL A 159 -17.14 -1.85 12.42
CA VAL A 159 -17.34 -1.83 13.88
C VAL A 159 -17.05 -0.44 14.44
N LEU A 160 -15.98 0.21 13.99
CA LEU A 160 -15.52 1.50 14.55
C LEU A 160 -16.17 2.72 13.89
N TRP A 161 -16.35 2.69 12.56
CA TRP A 161 -16.84 3.86 11.79
C TRP A 161 -18.18 3.61 11.10
N ARG A 162 -18.73 2.40 11.17
CA ARG A 162 -19.99 1.98 10.52
C ARG A 162 -19.90 2.10 9.00
N GLY A 163 -20.70 2.90 8.34
CA GLY A 163 -20.71 3.00 6.89
C GLY A 163 -19.39 3.53 6.31
N VAL A 164 -18.47 2.64 5.93
CA VAL A 164 -17.19 2.96 5.26
C VAL A 164 -17.26 2.62 3.77
N PRO A 165 -16.58 3.40 2.88
CA PRO A 165 -16.54 3.15 1.44
C PRO A 165 -15.75 1.88 1.08
#